data_162ea4336f5d1bbac4c42e28156f22aa
#
_entry.id   162ea4336f5d1bbac4c42e28156f22aa
#
_cell.length_a   1.000
_cell.length_b   1.000
_cell.length_c   1.000
_cell.angle_alpha   90.00
_cell.angle_beta   90.00
_cell.angle_gamma   90.00
#
_symmetry.space_group_name_H-M   'P 1'
#
loop_
_entity.id
_entity.type
_entity.pdbx_description
1 polymer ?
#
loop_
_entity_poly.entity_id
_entity_poly.type
_entity_poly.pdbx_seq_one_letter_code
_entity_poly.pdbx_strand_id
1 'polypeptide(L)'
;YKTTKQVTNTPCQERGIDFAPDGRTLVYASERGGLWQLYTSTIVRKDEKQFTYATELKEERLTNSDIASFNPKYSPDGKEIAFLENRTAIRVINLKTKKVRTVMDAQYQYSYSDGDQWFEWSPDSKWILSEFIGIGGWNNKDIVLLNADGKGEMHNLTESGYSDGNAKWVLGGKAMVWFSD
;
A
#
# COMPACT_ATOMS: atom_id res chain seq x y z
N TYR A 1 24.93 -11.89 5.88
CA TYR A 1 24.74 -10.43 6.04
C TYR A 1 25.46 -10.00 7.31
N LYS A 2 26.31 -8.96 7.19
CA LYS A 2 27.21 -8.57 8.29
C LYS A 2 26.70 -7.37 9.13
N THR A 3 25.66 -6.69 8.68
CA THR A 3 25.15 -5.48 9.34
C THR A 3 23.64 -5.42 9.32
N THR A 4 23.07 -5.03 10.46
CA THR A 4 21.66 -4.71 10.63
C THR A 4 21.54 -3.27 11.11
N LYS A 5 20.48 -2.59 10.71
CA LYS A 5 20.15 -1.24 11.19
C LYS A 5 18.75 -1.25 11.76
N GLN A 6 18.63 -0.87 13.02
CA GLN A 6 17.34 -0.54 13.61
C GLN A 6 16.89 0.81 13.08
N VAL A 7 15.72 0.88 12.47
CA VAL A 7 15.17 2.09 11.83
C VAL A 7 14.24 2.82 12.79
N THR A 8 13.52 2.07 13.63
CA THR A 8 12.58 2.59 14.62
C THR A 8 13.03 2.19 16.01
N ASN A 9 12.72 2.98 17.02
CA ASN A 9 13.00 2.67 18.43
C ASN A 9 11.77 3.01 19.28
N THR A 10 10.69 2.26 19.05
CA THR A 10 9.43 2.39 19.79
C THR A 10 9.09 1.09 20.48
N PRO A 11 8.35 1.10 21.60
CA PRO A 11 7.87 -0.11 22.25
C PRO A 11 6.64 -0.72 21.57
N CYS A 12 6.22 -0.17 20.42
CA CYS A 12 5.01 -0.52 19.71
C CYS A 12 5.28 -1.41 18.50
N GLN A 13 4.25 -2.04 17.97
CA GLN A 13 4.36 -2.83 16.75
C GLN A 13 4.45 -1.93 15.51
N GLU A 14 5.24 -2.38 14.54
CA GLU A 14 5.44 -1.76 13.25
C GLU A 14 5.43 -2.83 12.16
N ARG A 15 4.75 -2.54 11.04
CA ARG A 15 4.60 -3.51 9.94
C ARG A 15 4.29 -2.83 8.60
N GLY A 16 4.25 -3.63 7.54
CA GLY A 16 3.87 -3.16 6.20
C GLY A 16 4.87 -2.15 5.66
N ILE A 17 6.16 -2.52 5.62
CA ILE A 17 7.23 -1.62 5.18
C ILE A 17 7.31 -1.59 3.66
N ASP A 18 7.45 -0.39 3.09
CA ASP A 18 7.77 -0.19 1.69
C ASP A 18 8.76 0.96 1.49
N PHE A 19 9.59 0.87 0.45
CA PHE A 19 10.59 1.89 0.15
C PHE A 19 10.13 2.83 -0.96
N ALA A 20 10.39 4.10 -0.78
CA ALA A 20 10.32 5.05 -1.89
C ALA A 20 11.26 4.61 -3.03
N PRO A 21 10.91 4.89 -4.30
CA PRO A 21 11.73 4.48 -5.45
C PRO A 21 13.17 5.00 -5.43
N ASP A 22 13.43 6.09 -4.73
CA ASP A 22 14.78 6.64 -4.55
C ASP A 22 15.61 5.92 -3.47
N GLY A 23 15.00 4.99 -2.73
CA GLY A 23 15.63 4.23 -1.66
C GLY A 23 16.00 5.04 -0.41
N ARG A 24 15.61 6.30 -0.32
CA ARG A 24 15.98 7.22 0.78
C ARG A 24 14.92 7.39 1.85
N THR A 25 13.69 7.02 1.53
CA THR A 25 12.56 7.07 2.46
C THR A 25 11.89 5.70 2.49
N LEU A 26 11.51 5.26 3.67
CA LEU A 26 10.60 4.14 3.83
C LEU A 26 9.30 4.61 4.48
N VAL A 27 8.22 3.91 4.18
CA VAL A 27 6.93 4.07 4.82
C VAL A 27 6.57 2.79 5.55
N TYR A 28 5.88 2.91 6.67
CA TYR A 28 5.43 1.78 7.49
C TYR A 28 4.20 2.16 8.32
N ALA A 29 3.45 1.17 8.77
CA ALA A 29 2.39 1.36 9.72
C ALA A 29 2.90 1.13 11.15
N SER A 30 2.49 1.97 12.10
CA SER A 30 2.84 1.86 13.53
C SER A 30 1.64 2.21 14.40
N GLU A 31 1.48 1.50 15.50
CA GLU A 31 0.43 1.75 16.49
C GLU A 31 0.84 2.71 17.62
N ARG A 32 2.01 3.38 17.51
CA ARG A 32 2.60 4.23 18.55
C ARG A 32 1.71 5.38 19.05
N GLY A 33 0.65 5.70 18.34
CA GLY A 33 -0.35 6.70 18.74
C GLY A 33 -1.65 6.09 19.29
N GLY A 34 -1.68 4.79 19.63
CA GLY A 34 -2.86 4.07 20.09
C GLY A 34 -3.76 3.55 18.96
N LEU A 35 -3.51 4.00 17.73
CA LEU A 35 -4.18 3.54 16.51
C LEU A 35 -3.14 3.41 15.40
N TRP A 36 -3.29 2.40 14.57
CA TRP A 36 -2.42 2.19 13.41
C TRP A 36 -2.47 3.38 12.46
N GLN A 37 -1.32 4.01 12.25
CA GLN A 37 -1.16 5.12 11.32
C GLN A 37 0.11 4.93 10.50
N LEU A 38 0.21 5.61 9.37
CA LEU A 38 1.40 5.56 8.53
C LEU A 38 2.43 6.57 9.00
N TYR A 39 3.67 6.14 8.98
CA TYR A 39 4.86 6.94 9.27
C TYR A 39 5.87 6.78 8.15
N THR A 40 6.69 7.79 7.97
CA THR A 40 7.86 7.73 7.09
C THR A 40 9.12 7.86 7.91
N SER A 41 10.20 7.21 7.47
CA SER A 41 11.55 7.42 7.96
C SER A 41 12.46 7.75 6.78
N THR A 42 13.15 8.89 6.84
CA THR A 42 13.95 9.43 5.74
C THR A 42 15.39 9.64 6.18
N ILE A 43 16.34 9.26 5.32
CA ILE A 43 17.77 9.53 5.52
C ILE A 43 18.01 11.04 5.40
N VAL A 44 18.49 11.67 6.48
CA VAL A 44 18.68 13.12 6.58
C VAL A 44 19.88 13.57 5.75
N ARG A 45 21.03 12.93 5.92
CA ARG A 45 22.28 13.35 5.29
C ARG A 45 22.32 13.00 3.81
N LYS A 46 22.63 13.97 2.97
CA LYS A 46 22.63 13.82 1.50
C LYS A 46 23.70 12.87 0.97
N ASP A 47 24.82 12.78 1.66
CA ASP A 47 25.94 11.90 1.33
C ASP A 47 25.68 10.43 1.68
N GLU A 48 24.72 10.16 2.57
CA GLU A 48 24.31 8.82 2.94
C GLU A 48 23.19 8.32 1.99
N LYS A 49 23.44 7.18 1.34
CA LYS A 49 22.51 6.66 0.30
C LYS A 49 21.74 5.41 0.72
N GLN A 50 22.12 4.81 1.83
CA GLN A 50 21.56 3.52 2.27
C GLN A 50 21.22 3.56 3.76
N PHE A 51 20.07 3.02 4.13
CA PHE A 51 19.62 2.94 5.52
C PHE A 51 20.63 2.26 6.44
N THR A 52 21.31 1.21 5.98
CA THR A 52 22.30 0.47 6.77
C THR A 52 23.41 1.37 7.32
N TYR A 53 23.78 2.41 6.60
CA TYR A 53 24.89 3.32 6.96
C TYR A 53 24.39 4.70 7.40
N ALA A 54 23.09 4.93 7.36
CA ALA A 54 22.53 6.21 7.76
C ALA A 54 22.80 6.49 9.25
N THR A 55 23.38 7.65 9.53
CA THR A 55 23.67 8.08 10.90
C THR A 55 22.50 8.79 11.54
N GLU A 56 21.66 9.42 10.73
CA GLU A 56 20.50 10.18 11.18
C GLU A 56 19.29 9.88 10.29
N LEU A 57 18.16 9.55 10.93
CA LEU A 57 16.87 9.32 10.30
C LEU A 57 15.86 10.34 10.84
N LYS A 58 15.03 10.89 9.95
CA LYS A 58 13.90 11.75 10.30
C LYS A 58 12.62 10.96 10.15
N GLU A 59 11.89 10.82 11.24
CA GLU A 59 10.56 10.21 11.22
C GLU A 59 9.47 11.28 11.16
N GLU A 60 8.44 11.02 10.36
CA GLU A 60 7.26 11.86 10.27
C GLU A 60 5.99 11.01 10.24
N ARG A 61 4.96 11.43 10.97
CA ARG A 61 3.62 10.85 10.85
C ARG A 61 2.98 11.32 9.55
N LEU A 62 2.53 10.37 8.72
CA LEU A 62 1.96 10.64 7.41
C LEU A 62 0.43 10.76 7.44
N THR A 63 -0.24 9.84 8.17
CA THR A 63 -1.70 9.87 8.36
C THR A 63 -2.05 10.26 9.78
N ASN A 64 -3.19 10.98 9.93
CA ASN A 64 -3.69 11.43 11.23
C ASN A 64 -5.23 11.43 11.18
N SER A 65 -5.82 10.24 11.17
CA SER A 65 -7.27 10.05 11.16
C SER A 65 -7.69 9.19 12.36
N ASP A 66 -8.99 9.15 12.63
CA ASP A 66 -9.60 8.28 13.64
C ASP A 66 -9.82 6.85 13.13
N ILE A 67 -9.31 6.55 11.93
CA ILE A 67 -9.42 5.24 11.28
C ILE A 67 -8.02 4.67 11.08
N ALA A 68 -7.87 3.38 11.36
CA ALA A 68 -6.59 2.68 11.23
C ALA A 68 -6.13 2.59 9.76
N SER A 69 -4.82 2.76 9.55
CA SER A 69 -4.17 2.72 8.24
C SER A 69 -3.10 1.61 8.20
N PHE A 70 -3.12 0.77 7.15
CA PHE A 70 -2.29 -0.42 7.02
C PHE A 70 -1.66 -0.54 5.64
N ASN A 71 -0.66 -1.42 5.54
CA ASN A 71 -0.08 -1.93 4.30
C ASN A 71 0.23 -0.85 3.25
N PRO A 72 1.03 0.18 3.59
CA PRO A 72 1.36 1.25 2.64
C PRO A 72 2.24 0.74 1.49
N LYS A 73 2.02 1.29 0.28
CA LYS A 73 2.81 1.03 -0.92
C LYS A 73 3.06 2.32 -1.68
N TYR A 74 4.30 2.64 -1.95
CA TYR A 74 4.65 3.75 -2.83
C TYR A 74 4.18 3.51 -4.26
N SER A 75 3.70 4.56 -4.91
CA SER A 75 3.59 4.56 -6.36
C SER A 75 4.99 4.48 -6.99
N PRO A 76 5.16 3.81 -8.15
CA PRO A 76 6.45 3.72 -8.81
C PRO A 76 7.12 5.05 -9.13
N ASP A 77 6.34 6.13 -9.32
CA ASP A 77 6.86 7.49 -9.53
C ASP A 77 7.20 8.23 -8.21
N GLY A 78 6.94 7.62 -7.06
CA GLY A 78 7.26 8.13 -5.73
C GLY A 78 6.44 9.33 -5.24
N LYS A 79 5.36 9.67 -5.93
CA LYS A 79 4.56 10.87 -5.58
C LYS A 79 3.41 10.58 -4.64
N GLU A 80 3.00 9.33 -4.54
CA GLU A 80 1.82 8.91 -3.81
C GLU A 80 2.07 7.62 -3.04
N ILE A 81 1.24 7.36 -2.04
CA ILE A 81 1.21 6.10 -1.31
C ILE A 81 -0.22 5.59 -1.29
N ALA A 82 -0.44 4.37 -1.76
CA ALA A 82 -1.67 3.64 -1.55
C ALA A 82 -1.60 2.88 -0.21
N PHE A 83 -2.72 2.74 0.46
CA PHE A 83 -2.81 2.04 1.75
C PHE A 83 -4.22 1.53 2.00
N LEU A 84 -4.35 0.62 2.94
CA LEU A 84 -5.64 0.13 3.43
C LEU A 84 -6.12 0.99 4.60
N GLU A 85 -7.32 1.50 4.51
CA GLU A 85 -8.02 2.15 5.61
C GLU A 85 -9.11 1.22 6.14
N ASN A 86 -9.18 1.07 7.45
CA ASN A 86 -10.13 0.17 8.11
C ASN A 86 -10.14 -1.25 7.50
N ARG A 87 -8.96 -1.79 7.19
CA ARG A 87 -8.69 -3.13 6.62
C ARG A 87 -8.96 -3.29 5.12
N THR A 88 -10.00 -2.69 4.56
CA THR A 88 -10.52 -3.07 3.24
C THR A 88 -10.62 -1.94 2.23
N ALA A 89 -10.82 -0.70 2.65
CA ALA A 89 -10.85 0.42 1.73
C ALA A 89 -9.43 0.74 1.21
N ILE A 90 -9.28 0.88 -0.11
CA ILE A 90 -8.04 1.36 -0.70
C ILE A 90 -8.07 2.87 -0.81
N ARG A 91 -7.12 3.50 -0.12
CA ARG A 91 -6.90 4.95 -0.13
C ARG A 91 -5.58 5.29 -0.79
N VAL A 92 -5.50 6.47 -1.35
CA VAL A 92 -4.25 7.02 -1.87
C VAL A 92 -4.02 8.41 -1.30
N ILE A 93 -2.84 8.62 -0.72
CA ILE A 93 -2.38 9.93 -0.25
C ILE A 93 -1.36 10.52 -1.21
N ASN A 94 -1.58 11.77 -1.61
CA ASN A 94 -0.59 12.54 -2.37
C ASN A 94 0.43 13.15 -1.42
N LEU A 95 1.71 12.83 -1.59
CA LEU A 95 2.78 13.21 -0.65
C LEU A 95 3.04 14.71 -0.60
N LYS A 96 2.79 15.43 -1.70
CA LYS A 96 2.98 16.88 -1.77
C LYS A 96 1.81 17.64 -1.14
N THR A 97 0.59 17.27 -1.46
CA THR A 97 -0.62 18.00 -1.03
C THR A 97 -1.20 17.47 0.27
N LYS A 98 -0.79 16.27 0.69
CA LYS A 98 -1.33 15.50 1.83
C LYS A 98 -2.82 15.17 1.71
N LYS A 99 -3.42 15.37 0.53
CA LYS A 99 -4.81 14.99 0.29
C LYS A 99 -4.94 13.49 0.12
N VAL A 100 -5.94 12.92 0.78
CA VAL A 100 -6.32 11.52 0.68
C VAL A 100 -7.56 11.39 -0.19
N ARG A 101 -7.61 10.36 -1.02
CA ARG A 101 -8.77 10.00 -1.84
C ARG A 101 -9.08 8.51 -1.71
N THR A 102 -10.32 8.14 -1.96
CA THR A 102 -10.75 6.74 -2.08
C THR A 102 -10.47 6.25 -3.49
N VAL A 103 -9.96 5.03 -3.60
CA VAL A 103 -9.80 4.30 -4.86
C VAL A 103 -10.76 3.12 -4.91
N MET A 104 -10.94 2.41 -3.78
CA MET A 104 -11.94 1.36 -3.63
C MET A 104 -12.61 1.46 -2.26
N ASP A 105 -13.93 1.38 -2.23
CA ASP A 105 -14.70 1.39 -0.98
C ASP A 105 -14.60 0.05 -0.24
N ALA A 106 -14.69 0.14 1.09
CA ALA A 106 -14.59 -1.02 1.99
C ALA A 106 -15.64 -2.12 1.73
N GLN A 107 -16.81 -1.74 1.22
CA GLN A 107 -17.92 -2.66 0.97
C GLN A 107 -17.64 -3.73 -0.11
N TYR A 108 -16.62 -3.52 -0.93
CA TYR A 108 -16.24 -4.43 -2.01
C TYR A 108 -15.24 -5.49 -1.59
N GLN A 109 -14.81 -5.46 -0.34
CA GLN A 109 -13.85 -6.41 0.21
C GLN A 109 -14.25 -6.90 1.59
N TYR A 110 -13.69 -8.05 1.98
CA TYR A 110 -13.79 -8.59 3.31
C TYR A 110 -12.40 -8.94 3.85
N SER A 111 -12.15 -8.68 5.11
CA SER A 111 -10.87 -8.96 5.76
C SER A 111 -11.08 -9.65 7.11
N TYR A 112 -10.33 -10.71 7.36
CA TYR A 112 -10.25 -11.37 8.66
C TYR A 112 -9.25 -10.71 9.60
N SER A 113 -8.20 -10.10 9.06
CA SER A 113 -7.13 -9.50 9.83
C SER A 113 -6.59 -8.22 9.20
N ASP A 114 -5.95 -7.41 10.01
CA ASP A 114 -5.41 -6.13 9.57
C ASP A 114 -4.30 -6.30 8.53
N GLY A 115 -4.46 -5.68 7.36
CA GLY A 115 -3.46 -5.66 6.31
C GLY A 115 -3.35 -6.95 5.48
N ASP A 116 -4.34 -7.83 5.54
CA ASP A 116 -4.38 -9.07 4.76
C ASP A 116 -4.91 -8.88 3.33
N GLN A 117 -5.43 -7.71 2.99
CA GLN A 117 -5.88 -7.40 1.65
C GLN A 117 -4.71 -7.05 0.75
N TRP A 118 -4.76 -7.58 -0.47
CA TRP A 118 -3.74 -7.35 -1.47
C TRP A 118 -4.13 -6.27 -2.47
N PHE A 119 -3.18 -5.45 -2.84
CA PHE A 119 -3.25 -4.54 -3.98
C PHE A 119 -1.85 -4.24 -4.53
N GLU A 120 -1.77 -3.82 -5.78
CA GLU A 120 -0.50 -3.52 -6.45
C GLU A 120 -0.65 -2.34 -7.43
N TRP A 121 0.31 -1.43 -7.40
CA TRP A 121 0.41 -0.36 -8.37
C TRP A 121 0.82 -0.87 -9.76
N SER A 122 0.27 -0.28 -10.81
CA SER A 122 0.82 -0.44 -12.15
C SER A 122 2.18 0.25 -12.27
N PRO A 123 3.09 -0.23 -13.13
CA PRO A 123 4.40 0.39 -13.31
C PRO A 123 4.37 1.86 -13.74
N ASP A 124 3.30 2.33 -14.38
CA ASP A 124 3.10 3.71 -14.80
C ASP A 124 2.41 4.60 -13.74
N SER A 125 2.14 4.05 -12.55
CA SER A 125 1.48 4.72 -11.43
C SER A 125 0.04 5.21 -11.68
N LYS A 126 -0.62 4.71 -12.74
CA LYS A 126 -1.97 5.17 -13.10
C LYS A 126 -3.08 4.25 -12.60
N TRP A 127 -2.75 3.00 -12.31
CA TRP A 127 -3.71 1.97 -11.98
C TRP A 127 -3.33 1.24 -10.71
N ILE A 128 -4.34 0.66 -10.07
CA ILE A 128 -4.17 -0.26 -8.94
C ILE A 128 -4.93 -1.55 -9.28
N LEU A 129 -4.23 -2.67 -9.18
CA LEU A 129 -4.84 -4.01 -9.16
C LEU A 129 -5.25 -4.35 -7.73
N SER A 130 -6.40 -4.98 -7.57
CA SER A 130 -6.86 -5.51 -6.28
C SER A 130 -7.74 -6.73 -6.48
N GLU A 131 -7.98 -7.43 -5.39
CA GLU A 131 -9.04 -8.43 -5.31
C GLU A 131 -10.37 -7.73 -5.03
N PHE A 132 -11.47 -8.34 -5.46
CA PHE A 132 -12.83 -7.85 -5.34
C PHE A 132 -13.77 -9.03 -5.04
N ILE A 133 -14.60 -8.89 -4.01
CA ILE A 133 -15.56 -9.94 -3.62
C ILE A 133 -16.98 -9.55 -4.02
N GLY A 134 -17.23 -8.26 -4.26
CA GLY A 134 -18.55 -7.73 -4.51
C GLY A 134 -19.35 -7.42 -3.24
N ILE A 135 -20.45 -6.73 -3.39
CA ILE A 135 -21.32 -6.35 -2.27
C ILE A 135 -22.03 -7.60 -1.76
N GLY A 136 -21.79 -7.93 -0.49
CA GLY A 136 -22.38 -9.12 0.15
C GLY A 136 -21.79 -10.45 -0.32
N GLY A 137 -20.73 -10.42 -1.12
CA GLY A 137 -19.97 -11.60 -1.50
C GLY A 137 -19.18 -12.19 -0.32
N TRP A 138 -18.92 -13.50 -0.38
CA TRP A 138 -18.20 -14.17 0.71
C TRP A 138 -16.90 -14.83 0.24
N ASN A 139 -16.85 -15.41 -0.92
CA ASN A 139 -15.77 -16.35 -1.22
C ASN A 139 -15.31 -16.39 -2.69
N ASN A 140 -15.96 -15.73 -3.59
CA ASN A 140 -15.55 -15.70 -5.00
C ASN A 140 -14.84 -14.38 -5.27
N LYS A 141 -13.52 -14.42 -5.39
CA LYS A 141 -12.72 -13.23 -5.62
C LYS A 141 -12.44 -13.07 -7.11
N ASP A 142 -12.68 -11.88 -7.60
CA ASP A 142 -12.22 -11.45 -8.92
C ASP A 142 -11.03 -10.51 -8.81
N ILE A 143 -10.30 -10.34 -9.90
CA ILE A 143 -9.28 -9.32 -10.04
C ILE A 143 -9.90 -8.10 -10.69
N VAL A 144 -9.70 -6.94 -10.05
CA VAL A 144 -10.18 -5.66 -10.57
C VAL A 144 -9.05 -4.69 -10.84
N LEU A 145 -9.27 -3.83 -11.83
CA LEU A 145 -8.40 -2.72 -12.18
C LEU A 145 -9.11 -1.41 -11.84
N LEU A 146 -8.42 -0.57 -11.07
CA LEU A 146 -8.93 0.68 -10.52
C LEU A 146 -8.07 1.84 -11.01
N ASN A 147 -8.70 2.95 -11.42
CA ASN A 147 -7.97 4.19 -11.66
C ASN A 147 -7.36 4.70 -10.35
N ALA A 148 -6.06 4.91 -10.32
CA ALA A 148 -5.36 5.37 -9.13
C ALA A 148 -5.76 6.79 -8.71
N ASP A 149 -6.35 7.60 -9.59
CA ASP A 149 -6.91 8.92 -9.26
C ASP A 149 -8.27 8.86 -8.55
N GLY A 150 -8.83 7.66 -8.39
CA GLY A 150 -10.10 7.40 -7.72
C GLY A 150 -11.32 7.80 -8.54
N LYS A 151 -11.16 8.00 -9.86
CA LYS A 151 -12.24 8.36 -10.76
C LYS A 151 -12.50 7.27 -11.80
N GLY A 152 -13.70 7.28 -12.34
CA GLY A 152 -14.12 6.31 -13.35
C GLY A 152 -14.63 5.00 -12.75
N GLU A 153 -14.88 4.06 -13.63
CA GLU A 153 -15.43 2.75 -13.26
C GLU A 153 -14.32 1.78 -12.86
N MET A 154 -14.66 0.87 -11.96
CA MET A 154 -13.88 -0.30 -11.65
C MET A 154 -14.04 -1.32 -12.78
N HIS A 155 -12.92 -1.81 -13.31
CA HIS A 155 -12.94 -2.83 -14.35
C HIS A 155 -12.71 -4.21 -13.73
N ASN A 156 -13.73 -5.06 -13.73
CA ASN A 156 -13.57 -6.47 -13.36
C ASN A 156 -12.86 -7.18 -14.52
N LEU A 157 -11.72 -7.80 -14.26
CA LEU A 157 -10.86 -8.41 -15.30
C LEU A 157 -11.11 -9.91 -15.45
N THR A 158 -11.63 -10.57 -14.45
CA THR A 158 -11.78 -12.03 -14.48
C THR A 158 -13.24 -12.46 -14.53
N GLU A 159 -14.12 -11.85 -13.75
CA GLU A 159 -15.57 -12.08 -13.76
C GLU A 159 -15.92 -13.56 -13.93
N SER A 160 -15.26 -14.41 -13.14
CA SER A 160 -15.33 -15.87 -13.26
C SER A 160 -16.10 -16.50 -12.11
N GLY A 161 -16.46 -17.79 -12.26
CA GLY A 161 -17.02 -18.57 -11.17
C GLY A 161 -15.96 -19.13 -10.21
N TYR A 162 -14.70 -18.83 -10.43
CA TYR A 162 -13.55 -19.28 -9.65
C TYR A 162 -13.03 -18.16 -8.76
N SER A 163 -12.23 -18.53 -7.74
CA SER A 163 -11.59 -17.52 -6.89
C SER A 163 -10.24 -17.13 -7.48
N ASP A 164 -10.14 -15.89 -7.93
CA ASP A 164 -8.95 -15.34 -8.56
C ASP A 164 -8.17 -14.46 -7.57
N GLY A 165 -6.84 -14.59 -7.54
CA GLY A 165 -6.05 -13.85 -6.56
C GLY A 165 -4.59 -13.64 -6.93
N ASN A 166 -3.92 -12.79 -6.14
CA ASN A 166 -2.48 -12.52 -6.24
C ASN A 166 -2.01 -12.08 -7.64
N ALA A 167 -2.79 -11.26 -8.33
CA ALA A 167 -2.44 -10.77 -9.65
C ALA A 167 -1.14 -9.94 -9.62
N LYS A 168 -0.32 -10.06 -10.65
CA LYS A 168 0.95 -9.35 -10.79
C LYS A 168 1.11 -8.75 -12.16
N TRP A 169 1.66 -7.57 -12.21
CA TRP A 169 2.12 -6.97 -13.45
C TRP A 169 3.38 -7.67 -13.93
N VAL A 170 3.41 -8.02 -15.21
CA VAL A 170 4.56 -8.63 -15.87
C VAL A 170 4.89 -7.91 -17.19
N LEU A 171 6.04 -8.23 -17.77
CA LEU A 171 6.51 -7.62 -19.04
C LEU A 171 6.50 -6.08 -19.02
N GLY A 172 6.87 -5.49 -17.88
CA GLY A 172 6.91 -4.02 -17.74
C GLY A 172 5.54 -3.35 -17.80
N GLY A 173 4.49 -4.05 -17.33
CA GLY A 173 3.12 -3.55 -17.31
C GLY A 173 2.30 -3.83 -18.57
N LYS A 174 2.84 -4.65 -19.49
CA LYS A 174 2.15 -5.02 -20.72
C LYS A 174 1.21 -6.22 -20.57
N ALA A 175 1.35 -6.97 -19.49
CA ALA A 175 0.51 -8.12 -19.18
C ALA A 175 0.37 -8.29 -17.67
N MET A 176 -0.57 -9.13 -17.27
CA MET A 176 -0.82 -9.53 -15.90
C MET A 176 -0.92 -11.05 -15.81
N VAL A 177 -0.57 -11.60 -14.65
CA VAL A 177 -0.77 -13.00 -14.30
C VAL A 177 -1.45 -13.08 -12.94
N TRP A 178 -2.26 -14.09 -12.72
CA TRP A 178 -2.95 -14.34 -11.45
C TRP A 178 -3.13 -15.84 -11.22
N PHE A 179 -3.50 -16.23 -10.01
CA PHE A 179 -3.94 -17.57 -9.68
C PHE A 179 -5.45 -17.65 -9.79
N SER A 180 -5.94 -18.77 -10.31
CA SER A 180 -7.36 -19.12 -10.40
C SER A 180 -7.53 -20.58 -9.96
N ASP A 181 -8.48 -20.89 -9.10
CA ASP A 181 -8.77 -22.26 -8.61
C ASP A 181 -9.97 -22.92 -9.34
#